data_5ded5e7ea2192aabfe5228b3d3e6b064
#
_entry.id   5ded5e7ea2192aabfe5228b3d3e6b064
#
_cell.length_a   1.000
_cell.length_b   1.000
_cell.length_c   1.000
_cell.angle_alpha   90.00
_cell.angle_beta   90.00
_cell.angle_gamma   90.00
#
_symmetry.space_group_name_H-M   'P 1'
#
loop_
_entity.id
_entity.type
_entity.pdbx_description
1 polymer ?
#
loop_
_entity_poly.entity_id
_entity_poly.type
_entity_poly.pdbx_seq_one_letter_code
_entity_poly.pdbx_strand_id
1 'polypeptide(L)'
;FYLYFCSPLVFYINYIYTQLDIIPTFFILLSIVYLFKSKYNISALILGLAINAKLSSALALLFVVTYLFKKSIRKSVVYFFITYLTFYIFQYPFYNSAGFVEIVKKSSVQTWIYDLYINYSNQSLILLITPLLIGLFYLNFISYSKISKSTLVMYLALGFMSLVMFVSPVPG
;
A
#
# COMPACT_ATOMS: atom_id res chain seq x y z
N PHE A 1 6.29 18.52 -4.14
CA PHE A 1 5.14 18.28 -5.03
C PHE A 1 5.49 18.59 -6.48
N TYR A 2 5.94 19.82 -6.80
CA TYR A 2 6.25 20.24 -8.18
C TYR A 2 7.29 19.32 -8.86
N LEU A 3 8.35 18.94 -8.17
CA LEU A 3 9.39 18.04 -8.70
C LEU A 3 8.85 16.67 -9.09
N TYR A 4 7.83 16.16 -8.38
CA TYR A 4 7.22 14.87 -8.71
C TYR A 4 6.33 14.99 -9.94
N PHE A 5 5.41 15.96 -9.97
CA PHE A 5 4.44 16.11 -11.06
C PHE A 5 5.06 16.64 -12.36
N CYS A 6 6.14 17.42 -12.27
CA CYS A 6 6.86 17.92 -13.44
C CYS A 6 8.01 17.00 -13.89
N SER A 7 8.18 15.84 -13.25
CA SER A 7 9.20 14.88 -13.68
C SER A 7 8.84 14.28 -15.04
N PRO A 8 9.73 14.37 -16.06
CA PRO A 8 9.51 13.72 -17.35
C PRO A 8 9.25 12.21 -17.24
N LEU A 9 9.85 11.56 -16.23
CA LEU A 9 9.67 10.14 -15.95
C LEU A 9 8.22 9.84 -15.52
N VAL A 10 7.66 10.65 -14.62
CA VAL A 10 6.29 10.48 -14.15
C VAL A 10 5.30 10.73 -15.28
N PHE A 11 5.58 11.73 -16.11
CA PHE A 11 4.78 12.03 -17.30
C PHE A 11 4.81 10.86 -18.29
N TYR A 12 6.00 10.34 -18.59
CA TYR A 12 6.19 9.18 -19.48
C TYR A 12 5.42 7.95 -19.00
N ILE A 13 5.57 7.58 -17.72
CA ILE A 13 4.90 6.41 -17.13
C ILE A 13 3.37 6.54 -17.19
N ASN A 14 2.82 7.71 -16.91
CA ASN A 14 1.37 7.90 -16.88
C ASN A 14 0.74 8.01 -18.26
N TYR A 15 1.40 8.68 -19.22
CA TYR A 15 0.83 8.93 -20.54
C TYR A 15 1.15 7.83 -21.55
N ILE A 16 2.31 7.21 -21.47
CA ILE A 16 2.72 6.18 -22.43
C ILE A 16 2.35 4.77 -21.95
N TYR A 17 2.55 4.48 -20.67
CA TYR A 17 2.18 3.18 -20.09
C TYR A 17 0.76 3.13 -19.53
N THR A 18 0.00 4.23 -19.59
CA THR A 18 -1.39 4.32 -19.07
C THR A 18 -1.57 3.77 -17.66
N GLN A 19 -0.55 3.81 -16.84
CA GLN A 19 -0.62 3.34 -15.45
C GLN A 19 -1.26 4.44 -14.59
N LEU A 20 -2.45 4.17 -14.07
CA LEU A 20 -3.18 5.06 -13.16
C LEU A 20 -2.58 5.11 -11.74
N ASP A 21 -1.33 4.70 -11.57
CA ASP A 21 -0.64 4.62 -10.27
C ASP A 21 -0.37 5.99 -9.63
N ILE A 22 -0.52 7.07 -10.41
CA ILE A 22 -0.41 8.43 -9.88
C ILE A 22 -1.52 8.76 -8.88
N ILE A 23 -2.72 8.22 -9.08
CA ILE A 23 -3.89 8.49 -8.22
C ILE A 23 -3.68 7.94 -6.82
N PRO A 24 -3.44 6.62 -6.63
CA PRO A 24 -3.19 6.08 -5.30
C PRO A 24 -1.94 6.67 -4.65
N THR A 25 -0.88 6.94 -5.40
CA THR A 25 0.34 7.58 -4.89
C THR A 25 0.05 8.99 -4.36
N PHE A 26 -0.73 9.79 -5.09
CA PHE A 26 -1.16 11.11 -4.64
C PHE A 26 -1.92 11.03 -3.30
N PHE A 27 -2.89 10.11 -3.20
CA PHE A 27 -3.65 9.94 -1.96
C PHE A 27 -2.78 9.43 -0.80
N ILE A 28 -1.82 8.54 -1.04
CA ILE A 28 -0.88 8.09 0.00
C ILE A 28 -0.06 9.28 0.51
N LEU A 29 0.54 10.07 -0.39
CA LEU A 29 1.34 11.24 -0.01
C LEU A 29 0.51 12.27 0.75
N LEU A 30 -0.71 12.54 0.29
CA LEU A 30 -1.63 13.45 0.96
C LEU A 30 -2.02 12.94 2.35
N SER A 31 -2.28 11.65 2.50
CA SER A 31 -2.55 11.01 3.78
C SER A 31 -1.37 11.19 4.75
N ILE A 32 -0.14 10.99 4.30
CA ILE A 32 1.07 11.19 5.11
C ILE A 32 1.22 12.65 5.56
N VAL A 33 0.94 13.61 4.68
CA VAL A 33 0.96 15.04 5.03
C VAL A 33 -0.04 15.34 6.17
N TYR A 34 -1.28 14.85 6.08
CA TYR A 34 -2.27 15.04 7.13
C TYR A 34 -1.93 14.28 8.41
N LEU A 35 -1.33 13.09 8.30
CA LEU A 35 -0.80 12.32 9.43
C LEU A 35 0.24 13.15 10.21
N PHE A 36 1.17 13.80 9.51
CA PHE A 36 2.22 14.62 10.12
C PHE A 36 1.69 15.94 10.70
N LYS A 37 0.57 16.44 10.20
CA LYS A 37 -0.19 17.55 10.79
C LYS A 37 -1.08 17.11 11.95
N SER A 38 -0.97 15.85 12.42
CA SER A 38 -1.79 15.28 13.50
C SER A 38 -3.29 15.23 13.23
N LYS A 39 -3.72 15.38 11.97
CA LYS A 39 -5.12 15.25 11.54
C LYS A 39 -5.42 13.78 11.16
N TYR A 40 -5.40 12.90 12.16
CA TYR A 40 -5.43 11.44 11.96
C TYR A 40 -6.68 10.96 11.22
N ASN A 41 -7.86 11.50 11.53
CA ASN A 41 -9.11 11.08 10.91
C ASN A 41 -9.15 11.42 9.42
N ILE A 42 -8.70 12.61 9.03
CA ILE A 42 -8.63 13.03 7.63
C ILE A 42 -7.60 12.17 6.89
N SER A 43 -6.44 11.94 7.50
CA SER A 43 -5.42 11.05 6.96
C SER A 43 -5.96 9.63 6.71
N ALA A 44 -6.73 9.07 7.64
CA ALA A 44 -7.34 7.76 7.52
C ALA A 44 -8.36 7.66 6.37
N LEU A 45 -9.22 8.68 6.23
CA LEU A 45 -10.17 8.77 5.11
C LEU A 45 -9.44 8.79 3.76
N ILE A 46 -8.41 9.62 3.64
CA ILE A 46 -7.63 9.75 2.40
C ILE A 46 -6.89 8.45 2.09
N LEU A 47 -6.34 7.75 3.11
CA LEU A 47 -5.71 6.46 2.90
C LEU A 47 -6.70 5.40 2.45
N GLY A 48 -7.92 5.41 2.97
CA GLY A 48 -9.01 4.54 2.52
C GLY A 48 -9.35 4.76 1.04
N LEU A 49 -9.33 6.01 0.56
CA LEU A 49 -9.49 6.34 -0.86
C LEU A 49 -8.30 5.81 -1.69
N ALA A 50 -7.07 5.91 -1.19
CA ALA A 50 -5.91 5.33 -1.86
C ALA A 50 -6.04 3.82 -2.05
N ILE A 51 -6.51 3.09 -1.03
CA ILE A 51 -6.73 1.64 -1.08
C ILE A 51 -7.84 1.28 -2.08
N ASN A 52 -8.89 2.11 -2.17
CA ASN A 52 -9.93 1.92 -3.19
C ASN A 52 -9.41 2.11 -4.61
N ALA A 53 -8.48 3.04 -4.81
CA ALA A 53 -7.86 3.26 -6.12
C ALA A 53 -6.93 2.11 -6.53
N LYS A 54 -6.17 1.55 -5.57
CA LYS A 54 -5.30 0.38 -5.79
C LYS A 54 -5.06 -0.38 -4.49
N LEU A 55 -5.40 -1.65 -4.49
CA LEU A 55 -5.32 -2.50 -3.29
C LEU A 55 -3.91 -2.60 -2.70
N SER A 56 -2.86 -2.52 -3.54
CA SER A 56 -1.46 -2.49 -3.07
C SER A 56 -1.15 -1.34 -2.12
N SER A 57 -1.95 -0.25 -2.15
CA SER A 57 -1.85 0.86 -1.19
C SER A 57 -2.16 0.46 0.25
N ALA A 58 -2.80 -0.71 0.46
CA ALA A 58 -3.04 -1.27 1.79
C ALA A 58 -1.74 -1.54 2.57
N LEU A 59 -0.60 -1.72 1.86
CA LEU A 59 0.70 -1.81 2.50
C LEU A 59 1.01 -0.57 3.37
N ALA A 60 0.63 0.63 2.91
CA ALA A 60 0.83 1.86 3.67
C ALA A 60 0.07 1.84 5.00
N LEU A 61 -1.11 1.21 5.04
CA LEU A 61 -1.91 1.09 6.27
C LEU A 61 -1.14 0.36 7.36
N LEU A 62 -0.45 -0.73 7.03
CA LEU A 62 0.32 -1.52 8.00
C LEU A 62 1.40 -0.68 8.68
N PHE A 63 2.15 0.10 7.91
CA PHE A 63 3.21 0.95 8.45
C PHE A 63 2.67 2.13 9.26
N VAL A 64 1.58 2.75 8.80
CA VAL A 64 0.95 3.89 9.52
C VAL A 64 0.31 3.43 10.82
N VAL A 65 -0.38 2.28 10.82
CA VAL A 65 -0.99 1.70 12.02
C VAL A 65 0.08 1.39 13.06
N THR A 66 1.22 0.79 12.67
CA THR A 66 2.35 0.51 13.58
C THR A 66 2.96 1.79 14.14
N TYR A 67 3.13 2.81 13.30
CA TYR A 67 3.61 4.12 13.73
C TYR A 67 2.70 4.77 14.78
N LEU A 68 1.38 4.69 14.56
CA LEU A 68 0.39 5.22 15.50
C LEU A 68 0.29 4.37 16.76
N PHE A 69 0.43 3.05 16.65
CA PHE A 69 0.40 2.12 17.78
C PHE A 69 1.47 2.47 18.81
N LYS A 70 2.67 2.82 18.36
CA LYS A 70 3.76 3.28 19.26
C LYS A 70 3.49 4.64 19.91
N LYS A 71 2.55 5.43 19.37
CA LYS A 71 2.13 6.71 20.00
C LYS A 71 0.92 6.52 20.92
N SER A 72 -0.07 5.77 20.48
CA SER A 72 -1.31 5.52 21.21
C SER A 72 -2.10 4.41 20.53
N ILE A 73 -2.36 3.34 21.24
CA ILE A 73 -3.19 2.21 20.76
C ILE A 73 -4.55 2.71 20.29
N ARG A 74 -5.20 3.58 21.05
CA ARG A 74 -6.51 4.14 20.70
C ARG A 74 -6.51 4.84 19.35
N LYS A 75 -5.48 5.65 19.06
CA LYS A 75 -5.35 6.35 17.76
C LYS A 75 -5.13 5.37 16.62
N SER A 76 -4.34 4.33 16.83
CA SER A 76 -4.08 3.28 15.87
C SER A 76 -5.36 2.51 15.49
N VAL A 77 -6.12 2.10 16.49
CA VAL A 77 -7.38 1.37 16.30
C VAL A 77 -8.40 2.24 15.56
N VAL A 78 -8.61 3.48 15.99
CA VAL A 78 -9.54 4.42 15.34
C VAL A 78 -9.10 4.67 13.89
N TYR A 79 -7.82 4.86 13.64
CA TYR A 79 -7.28 5.05 12.29
C TYR A 79 -7.57 3.85 11.38
N PHE A 80 -7.31 2.65 11.88
CA PHE A 80 -7.60 1.41 11.15
C PHE A 80 -9.09 1.29 10.80
N PHE A 81 -9.98 1.50 11.77
CA PHE A 81 -11.42 1.41 11.54
C PHE A 81 -11.93 2.46 10.55
N ILE A 82 -11.47 3.71 10.63
CA ILE A 82 -11.88 4.76 9.68
C ILE A 82 -11.40 4.39 8.27
N THR A 83 -10.15 3.94 8.11
CA THR A 83 -9.62 3.52 6.81
C THR A 83 -10.41 2.35 6.24
N TYR A 84 -10.67 1.33 7.06
CA TYR A 84 -11.44 0.15 6.65
C TYR A 84 -12.88 0.50 6.28
N LEU A 85 -13.54 1.34 7.08
CA LEU A 85 -14.91 1.79 6.81
C LEU A 85 -14.98 2.57 5.49
N THR A 86 -14.03 3.47 5.25
CA THR A 86 -13.95 4.20 3.98
C THR A 86 -13.78 3.24 2.81
N PHE A 87 -12.86 2.29 2.91
CA PHE A 87 -12.66 1.27 1.91
C PHE A 87 -13.96 0.50 1.62
N TYR A 88 -14.66 0.04 2.66
CA TYR A 88 -15.89 -0.75 2.53
C TYR A 88 -17.03 0.05 1.91
N ILE A 89 -17.26 1.29 2.35
CA ILE A 89 -18.34 2.16 1.84
C ILE A 89 -18.21 2.38 0.34
N PHE A 90 -16.99 2.64 -0.14
CA PHE A 90 -16.77 2.88 -1.57
C PHE A 90 -16.83 1.61 -2.42
N GLN A 91 -16.55 0.44 -1.87
CA GLN A 91 -16.65 -0.82 -2.59
C GLN A 91 -18.04 -1.45 -2.57
N TYR A 92 -18.81 -1.19 -1.52
CA TYR A 92 -20.11 -1.83 -1.29
C TYR A 92 -21.07 -1.72 -2.49
N PRO A 93 -21.25 -0.55 -3.15
CA PRO A 93 -22.17 -0.43 -4.29
C PRO A 93 -21.77 -1.32 -5.49
N PHE A 94 -20.50 -1.64 -5.62
CA PHE A 94 -19.95 -2.39 -6.76
C PHE A 94 -19.74 -3.88 -6.47
N TYR A 95 -19.89 -4.30 -5.22
CA TYR A 95 -19.51 -5.64 -4.75
C TYR A 95 -20.14 -6.80 -5.53
N ASN A 96 -21.38 -6.62 -6.01
CA ASN A 96 -22.14 -7.61 -6.78
C ASN A 96 -22.14 -7.34 -8.28
N SER A 97 -21.46 -6.31 -8.77
CA SER A 97 -21.38 -6.04 -10.19
C SER A 97 -20.52 -7.09 -10.90
N ALA A 98 -20.95 -7.52 -12.10
CA ALA A 98 -20.20 -8.51 -12.89
C ALA A 98 -18.75 -8.06 -13.15
N GLY A 99 -18.56 -6.77 -13.48
CA GLY A 99 -17.23 -6.21 -13.71
C GLY A 99 -16.35 -6.25 -12.48
N PHE A 100 -16.86 -5.96 -11.29
CA PHE A 100 -16.09 -6.03 -10.04
C PHE A 100 -15.67 -7.48 -9.72
N VAL A 101 -16.59 -8.44 -9.95
CA VAL A 101 -16.29 -9.86 -9.72
C VAL A 101 -15.20 -10.34 -10.67
N GLU A 102 -15.25 -9.93 -11.92
CA GLU A 102 -14.35 -10.42 -12.95
C GLU A 102 -12.99 -9.72 -12.89
N ILE A 103 -12.97 -8.40 -12.72
CA ILE A 103 -11.72 -7.61 -12.73
C ILE A 103 -11.03 -7.60 -11.37
N VAL A 104 -11.79 -7.58 -10.25
CA VAL A 104 -11.19 -7.46 -8.92
C VAL A 104 -11.07 -8.82 -8.23
N LYS A 105 -12.12 -9.66 -8.23
CA LYS A 105 -12.09 -10.93 -7.51
C LYS A 105 -11.40 -12.05 -8.27
N LYS A 106 -11.52 -12.08 -9.61
CA LYS A 106 -10.97 -13.15 -10.47
C LYS A 106 -9.71 -12.73 -11.23
N SER A 107 -9.23 -11.51 -11.01
CA SER A 107 -8.04 -11.02 -11.71
C SER A 107 -6.81 -11.84 -11.35
N SER A 108 -6.18 -12.45 -12.35
CA SER A 108 -4.89 -13.15 -12.21
C SER A 108 -3.78 -12.24 -11.68
N VAL A 109 -3.87 -10.93 -11.93
CA VAL A 109 -2.90 -9.94 -11.42
C VAL A 109 -2.90 -9.85 -9.90
N GLN A 110 -4.04 -10.09 -9.23
CA GLN A 110 -4.08 -10.09 -7.76
C GLN A 110 -3.58 -11.39 -7.15
N THR A 111 -3.71 -12.50 -7.88
CA THR A 111 -3.16 -13.80 -7.44
C THR A 111 -1.66 -13.88 -7.67
N TRP A 112 -1.12 -13.05 -8.53
CA TRP A 112 0.30 -13.04 -8.91
C TRP A 112 1.27 -12.88 -7.72
N ILE A 113 0.89 -12.15 -6.68
CA ILE A 113 1.70 -12.06 -5.46
C ILE A 113 1.91 -13.44 -4.81
N TYR A 114 0.96 -14.34 -5.02
CA TYR A 114 1.03 -15.72 -4.52
C TYR A 114 1.74 -16.66 -5.49
N ASP A 115 1.94 -16.24 -6.75
CA ASP A 115 2.59 -17.03 -7.80
C ASP A 115 4.11 -16.79 -7.87
N LEU A 116 4.62 -15.80 -7.14
CA LEU A 116 6.06 -15.54 -7.00
C LEU A 116 6.70 -16.55 -6.05
N TYR A 117 6.99 -17.71 -6.56
CA TYR A 117 7.63 -18.77 -5.81
C TYR A 117 8.89 -19.28 -6.51
N ILE A 118 9.86 -19.71 -5.74
CA ILE A 118 10.98 -20.51 -6.24
C ILE A 118 10.66 -21.98 -5.98
N ASN A 119 10.63 -22.78 -7.03
CA ASN A 119 10.54 -24.22 -6.90
C ASN A 119 11.86 -24.75 -6.32
N TYR A 120 11.83 -25.16 -5.08
CA TYR A 120 12.94 -25.86 -4.46
C TYR A 120 12.52 -27.32 -4.26
N SER A 121 13.20 -28.22 -5.01
CA SER A 121 12.97 -29.67 -4.92
C SER A 121 11.49 -30.07 -4.95
N ASN A 122 10.99 -30.43 -6.08
CA ASN A 122 9.67 -31.03 -6.44
C ASN A 122 8.41 -30.77 -5.57
N GLN A 123 8.50 -30.12 -4.40
CA GLN A 123 7.35 -29.93 -3.51
C GLN A 123 7.37 -28.67 -2.62
N SER A 124 8.41 -27.85 -2.63
CA SER A 124 8.45 -26.68 -1.75
C SER A 124 8.42 -25.36 -2.51
N LEU A 125 7.35 -24.61 -2.30
CA LEU A 125 7.14 -23.27 -2.82
C LEU A 125 7.66 -22.25 -1.79
N ILE A 126 8.69 -21.46 -2.16
CA ILE A 126 9.16 -20.36 -1.31
C ILE A 126 8.64 -19.04 -1.89
N LEU A 127 7.67 -18.45 -1.21
CA LEU A 127 7.17 -17.11 -1.51
C LEU A 127 8.18 -16.08 -1.00
N LEU A 128 8.95 -15.46 -1.88
CA LEU A 128 10.03 -14.53 -1.50
C LEU A 128 9.51 -13.21 -0.93
N ILE A 129 8.37 -12.71 -1.44
CA ILE A 129 7.85 -11.41 -1.03
C ILE A 129 7.28 -11.43 0.39
N THR A 130 6.67 -12.52 0.80
CA THR A 130 6.04 -12.63 2.12
C THR A 130 7.05 -12.47 3.27
N PRO A 131 8.19 -13.21 3.31
CA PRO A 131 9.17 -13.02 4.36
C PRO A 131 9.82 -11.63 4.34
N LEU A 132 9.99 -11.02 3.16
CA LEU A 132 10.52 -9.67 3.06
C LEU A 132 9.55 -8.65 3.69
N LEU A 133 8.26 -8.71 3.37
CA LEU A 133 7.25 -7.82 3.94
C LEU A 133 7.08 -8.05 5.45
N ILE A 134 7.09 -9.30 5.90
CA ILE A 134 7.07 -9.64 7.32
C ILE A 134 8.31 -9.07 8.02
N GLY A 135 9.49 -9.21 7.41
CA GLY A 135 10.74 -8.67 7.94
C GLY A 135 10.70 -7.15 8.07
N LEU A 136 10.25 -6.43 7.04
CA LEU A 136 10.09 -4.98 7.09
C LEU A 136 9.05 -4.54 8.13
N PHE A 137 7.93 -5.26 8.23
CA PHE A 137 6.92 -5.00 9.25
C PHE A 137 7.47 -5.24 10.66
N TYR A 138 8.20 -6.34 10.85
CA TYR A 138 8.84 -6.70 12.11
C TYR A 138 9.90 -5.66 12.53
N LEU A 139 10.74 -5.21 11.60
CA LEU A 139 11.69 -4.12 11.85
C LEU A 139 10.99 -2.82 12.24
N ASN A 140 9.89 -2.49 11.57
CA ASN A 140 9.08 -1.33 11.92
C ASN A 140 8.44 -1.49 13.31
N PHE A 141 8.04 -2.70 13.68
CA PHE A 141 7.44 -3.00 14.99
C PHE A 141 8.49 -3.00 16.12
N ILE A 142 9.64 -3.63 15.90
CA ILE A 142 10.72 -3.75 16.91
C ILE A 142 11.52 -2.45 17.04
N SER A 143 11.64 -1.65 15.98
CA SER A 143 12.37 -0.38 16.03
C SER A 143 11.97 0.39 17.27
N TYR A 144 12.84 0.30 18.28
CA TYR A 144 12.63 0.75 19.64
C TYR A 144 12.44 2.26 19.71
N SER A 145 11.56 2.69 20.59
CA SER A 145 11.25 4.09 20.85
C SER A 145 10.62 4.83 19.63
N LYS A 146 10.02 5.91 19.85
CA LYS A 146 9.27 6.80 18.93
C LYS A 146 9.80 6.77 17.49
N ILE A 147 9.12 6.04 16.61
CA ILE A 147 9.42 6.08 15.18
C ILE A 147 9.37 7.54 14.73
N SER A 148 10.47 8.04 14.18
CA SER A 148 10.52 9.38 13.64
C SER A 148 9.68 9.47 12.35
N LYS A 149 9.30 10.68 11.95
CA LYS A 149 8.58 10.89 10.68
C LYS A 149 9.40 10.42 9.48
N SER A 150 10.71 10.64 9.52
CA SER A 150 11.64 10.20 8.46
C SER A 150 11.74 8.68 8.39
N THR A 151 11.78 8.00 9.52
CA THR A 151 11.82 6.53 9.60
C THR A 151 10.56 5.91 9.00
N LEU A 152 9.38 6.48 9.26
CA LEU A 152 8.14 6.02 8.65
C LEU A 152 8.18 6.14 7.12
N VAL A 153 8.62 7.29 6.60
CA VAL A 153 8.74 7.51 5.14
C VAL A 153 9.74 6.51 4.54
N MET A 154 10.85 6.26 5.19
CA MET A 154 11.84 5.28 4.75
C MET A 154 11.26 3.86 4.67
N TYR A 155 10.55 3.40 5.69
CA TYR A 155 9.90 2.07 5.66
C TYR A 155 8.81 1.97 4.60
N LEU A 156 8.02 3.03 4.39
CA LEU A 156 7.05 3.09 3.31
C LEU A 156 7.73 2.99 1.94
N ALA A 157 8.78 3.77 1.73
CA ALA A 157 9.54 3.73 0.47
C ALA A 157 10.14 2.34 0.22
N LEU A 158 10.79 1.73 1.21
CA LEU A 158 11.35 0.38 1.10
C LEU A 158 10.26 -0.66 0.84
N GLY A 159 9.12 -0.59 1.52
CA GLY A 159 8.01 -1.51 1.31
C GLY A 159 7.44 -1.44 -0.11
N PHE A 160 7.22 -0.23 -0.63
CA PHE A 160 6.73 -0.05 -2.00
C PHE A 160 7.78 -0.41 -3.05
N MET A 161 9.06 -0.07 -2.85
CA MET A 161 10.13 -0.51 -3.75
C MET A 161 10.25 -2.04 -3.80
N SER A 162 10.10 -2.71 -2.65
CA SER A 162 10.08 -4.16 -2.60
C SER A 162 8.92 -4.75 -3.41
N LEU A 163 7.71 -4.17 -3.29
CA LEU A 163 6.59 -4.59 -4.11
C LEU A 163 6.88 -4.42 -5.60
N VAL A 164 7.41 -3.28 -6.02
CA VAL A 164 7.71 -3.02 -7.43
C VAL A 164 8.76 -3.99 -7.96
N MET A 165 9.83 -4.24 -7.20
CA MET A 165 10.92 -5.13 -7.64
C MET A 165 10.48 -6.59 -7.79
N PHE A 166 9.59 -7.08 -6.91
CA PHE A 166 9.20 -8.50 -6.90
C PHE A 166 7.87 -8.79 -7.60
N VAL A 167 7.05 -7.78 -7.86
CA VAL A 167 5.71 -7.93 -8.47
C VAL A 167 5.67 -7.33 -9.88
N SER A 168 6.76 -6.69 -10.34
CA SER A 168 6.82 -6.18 -11.71
C SER A 168 6.75 -7.34 -12.71
N PRO A 169 5.78 -7.35 -13.65
CA PRO A 169 5.74 -8.37 -14.67
C PRO A 169 7.04 -8.34 -15.46
N VAL A 170 7.70 -9.47 -15.56
CA VAL A 170 8.71 -9.68 -16.59
C VAL A 170 7.93 -9.65 -17.90
N PRO A 171 8.18 -8.71 -18.81
CA PRO A 171 7.55 -8.75 -20.12
C PRO A 171 7.97 -10.06 -20.77
N GLY A 172 7.01 -10.96 -20.97
CA GLY A 172 7.19 -12.17 -21.76
C GLY A 172 7.26 -11.83 -23.24
#